data_6779294de6bd4791e45bea0114526f5f
#
_entry.id   6779294de6bd4791e45bea0114526f5f
#
_cell.length_a   1.000
_cell.length_b   1.000
_cell.length_c   1.000
_cell.angle_alpha   90.00
_cell.angle_beta   90.00
_cell.angle_gamma   90.00
#
_symmetry.space_group_name_H-M   'P 1'
#
loop_
_entity.id
_entity.type
_entity.pdbx_description
1 polymer ?
#
loop_
_entity_poly.entity_id
_entity_poly.type
_entity_poly.pdbx_seq_one_letter_code
_entity_poly.pdbx_strand_id
1 'polypeptide(L)'
;MIREEIAPASFAEKIAIEVKAGKDFSNIHNRIGEAEKSHQKARARGFVECWTVVNVDRLDNIMARRESPSTNRFYRLSAIASGKGAEYTDFRNRIISLIGI
;
A
#
# COMPACT_ATOMS: atom_id res chain seq x y z
N MET A 1 -7.12 2.18 -6.62
CA MET A 1 -7.20 0.71 -6.54
C MET A 1 -6.93 0.10 -7.90
N ILE A 2 -6.29 -1.03 -7.92
CA ILE A 2 -5.96 -1.72 -9.16
C ILE A 2 -6.79 -2.98 -9.24
N ARG A 3 -7.45 -3.19 -10.37
CA ARG A 3 -8.27 -4.36 -10.56
C ARG A 3 -7.93 -5.02 -11.90
N GLU A 4 -8.13 -6.30 -11.97
CA GLU A 4 -7.91 -7.11 -13.15
C GLU A 4 -9.21 -7.80 -13.54
N GLU A 5 -9.56 -7.68 -14.80
CA GLU A 5 -10.72 -8.35 -15.36
C GLU A 5 -10.23 -9.56 -16.13
N ILE A 6 -10.48 -10.76 -15.59
CA ILE A 6 -9.92 -11.99 -16.13
C ILE A 6 -10.87 -12.65 -17.10
N ALA A 7 -12.14 -12.68 -16.78
CA ALA A 7 -13.17 -13.29 -17.59
C ALA A 7 -14.48 -12.53 -17.37
N PRO A 8 -15.48 -12.69 -18.25
CA PRO A 8 -16.72 -11.92 -18.14
C PRO A 8 -17.38 -11.97 -16.77
N ALA A 9 -17.28 -13.10 -16.08
CA ALA A 9 -17.88 -13.27 -14.75
C ALA A 9 -16.86 -13.18 -13.63
N SER A 10 -15.59 -12.91 -13.96
CA SER A 10 -14.48 -12.94 -13.00
C SER A 10 -13.82 -11.59 -12.91
N PHE A 11 -13.91 -11.00 -11.76
CA PHE A 11 -13.30 -9.72 -11.47
C PHE A 11 -12.36 -9.95 -10.29
N ALA A 12 -11.07 -9.81 -10.52
CA ALA A 12 -10.10 -9.92 -9.45
C ALA A 12 -9.55 -8.55 -9.12
N GLU A 13 -9.82 -8.08 -7.92
CA GLU A 13 -9.22 -6.86 -7.40
C GLU A 13 -7.90 -7.26 -6.76
N LYS A 14 -6.78 -6.74 -7.29
CA LYS A 14 -5.45 -7.21 -6.91
C LYS A 14 -4.83 -6.41 -5.78
N ILE A 15 -4.75 -5.10 -5.94
CA ILE A 15 -4.02 -4.24 -5.00
C ILE A 15 -4.86 -3.04 -4.62
N ALA A 16 -4.94 -2.75 -3.34
CA ALA A 16 -5.43 -1.48 -2.82
C ALA A 16 -4.21 -0.71 -2.30
N ILE A 17 -3.97 0.47 -2.82
CA ILE A 17 -2.85 1.31 -2.42
C ILE A 17 -3.38 2.58 -1.78
N GLU A 18 -3.04 2.80 -0.50
CA GLU A 18 -3.36 4.00 0.23
C GLU A 18 -2.14 4.90 0.30
N VAL A 19 -2.23 6.12 -0.20
CA VAL A 19 -1.13 7.07 -0.16
C VAL A 19 -1.45 8.16 0.84
N LYS A 20 -0.62 8.30 1.88
CA LYS A 20 -0.73 9.33 2.89
C LYS A 20 0.41 10.33 2.68
N ALA A 21 0.14 11.40 1.93
CA ALA A 21 1.18 12.32 1.46
C ALA A 21 1.58 13.40 2.46
N GLY A 22 0.86 13.59 3.55
CA GLY A 22 1.19 14.61 4.55
C GLY A 22 2.48 14.30 5.28
N LYS A 23 3.25 15.34 5.59
CA LYS A 23 4.58 15.23 6.22
C LYS A 23 4.57 15.43 7.74
N ASP A 24 3.41 15.52 8.36
CA ASP A 24 3.33 15.78 9.78
C ASP A 24 3.65 14.53 10.58
N PHE A 25 4.85 14.47 11.13
CA PHE A 25 5.32 13.34 11.92
C PHE A 25 4.48 13.07 13.16
N SER A 26 3.93 14.12 13.76
CA SER A 26 3.13 13.95 14.98
C SER A 26 1.83 13.20 14.73
N ASN A 27 1.40 13.12 13.46
CA ASN A 27 0.17 12.45 13.09
C ASN A 27 0.38 11.13 12.34
N ILE A 28 1.61 10.59 12.34
CA ILE A 28 1.89 9.37 11.59
C ILE A 28 1.03 8.19 12.06
N HIS A 29 0.79 8.06 13.37
CA HIS A 29 -0.08 7.00 13.90
C HIS A 29 -1.49 7.12 13.34
N ASN A 30 -2.05 8.35 13.33
CA ASN A 30 -3.39 8.60 12.82
C ASN A 30 -3.49 8.27 11.33
N ARG A 31 -2.46 8.62 10.56
CA ARG A 31 -2.43 8.37 9.13
C ARG A 31 -2.40 6.87 8.83
N ILE A 32 -1.58 6.14 9.56
CA ILE A 32 -1.49 4.68 9.41
C ILE A 32 -2.81 4.04 9.87
N GLY A 33 -3.41 4.52 10.94
CA GLY A 33 -4.71 4.05 11.41
C GLY A 33 -5.83 4.30 10.40
N GLU A 34 -5.79 5.44 9.70
CA GLU A 34 -6.75 5.72 8.61
C GLU A 34 -6.54 4.76 7.44
N ALA A 35 -5.28 4.47 7.10
CA ALA A 35 -4.97 3.49 6.07
C ALA A 35 -5.51 2.11 6.44
N GLU A 36 -5.40 1.73 7.72
CA GLU A 36 -5.96 0.47 8.19
C GLU A 36 -7.46 0.38 7.94
N LYS A 37 -8.21 1.45 8.25
CA LYS A 37 -9.65 1.48 8.00
C LYS A 37 -9.98 1.31 6.51
N SER A 38 -9.24 1.98 5.64
CA SER A 38 -9.41 1.87 4.20
C SER A 38 -9.12 0.45 3.72
N HIS A 39 -8.06 -0.16 4.23
CA HIS A 39 -7.67 -1.52 3.85
C HIS A 39 -8.68 -2.56 4.34
N GLN A 40 -9.26 -2.38 5.52
CA GLN A 40 -10.32 -3.28 5.99
C GLN A 40 -11.51 -3.26 5.01
N LYS A 41 -11.90 -2.08 4.55
CA LYS A 41 -12.97 -1.95 3.55
C LYS A 41 -12.58 -2.61 2.23
N ALA A 42 -11.34 -2.43 1.78
CA ALA A 42 -10.86 -3.04 0.54
C ALA A 42 -10.86 -4.56 0.64
N ARG A 43 -10.40 -5.12 1.75
CA ARG A 43 -10.42 -6.58 1.94
C ARG A 43 -11.84 -7.14 1.95
N ALA A 44 -12.78 -6.41 2.55
CA ALA A 44 -14.18 -6.82 2.53
C ALA A 44 -14.76 -6.83 1.11
N ARG A 45 -14.13 -6.10 0.18
CA ARG A 45 -14.52 -6.05 -1.23
C ARG A 45 -13.72 -7.02 -2.10
N GLY A 46 -12.83 -7.82 -1.51
CA GLY A 46 -12.11 -8.86 -2.22
C GLY A 46 -10.68 -8.52 -2.64
N PHE A 47 -10.15 -7.36 -2.25
CA PHE A 47 -8.75 -7.04 -2.54
C PHE A 47 -7.82 -7.96 -1.78
N VAL A 48 -6.83 -8.53 -2.47
CA VAL A 48 -5.93 -9.53 -1.90
C VAL A 48 -4.65 -8.93 -1.33
N GLU A 49 -4.22 -7.76 -1.84
CA GLU A 49 -3.04 -7.06 -1.37
C GLU A 49 -3.41 -5.64 -0.99
N CYS A 50 -2.92 -5.19 0.16
CA CYS A 50 -3.14 -3.82 0.65
C CYS A 50 -1.79 -3.21 0.98
N TRP A 51 -1.46 -2.10 0.34
CA TRP A 51 -0.19 -1.41 0.53
C TRP A 51 -0.44 0.00 1.05
N THR A 52 0.47 0.48 1.89
CA THR A 52 0.41 1.84 2.43
C THR A 52 1.70 2.57 2.08
N VAL A 53 1.56 3.73 1.45
CA VAL A 53 2.68 4.60 1.09
C VAL A 53 2.60 5.85 1.96
N VAL A 54 3.64 6.13 2.72
CA VAL A 54 3.67 7.26 3.65
C VAL A 54 4.80 8.20 3.33
N ASN A 55 4.58 9.50 3.56
CA ASN A 55 5.56 10.53 3.26
C ASN A 55 6.39 10.84 4.51
N VAL A 56 7.29 9.92 4.82
CA VAL A 56 8.23 10.04 5.95
C VAL A 56 9.62 9.64 5.48
N ASP A 57 10.66 10.18 6.12
CA ASP A 57 12.04 9.84 5.81
C ASP A 57 12.41 8.46 6.37
N ARG A 58 11.86 8.15 7.53
CA ARG A 58 12.06 6.85 8.19
C ARG A 58 10.72 6.29 8.60
N LEU A 59 10.56 4.99 8.41
CA LEU A 59 9.36 4.28 8.80
C LEU A 59 9.72 3.23 9.84
N ASP A 60 9.09 3.34 11.02
CA ASP A 60 9.16 2.29 12.03
C ASP A 60 8.21 1.16 11.62
N ASN A 61 8.77 0.11 11.04
CA ASN A 61 7.97 -1.01 10.54
C ASN A 61 7.24 -1.76 11.64
N ILE A 62 7.80 -1.81 12.85
CA ILE A 62 7.15 -2.49 13.98
C ILE A 62 5.89 -1.72 14.37
N MET A 63 6.00 -0.41 14.53
CA MET A 63 4.86 0.45 14.84
C MET A 63 3.82 0.40 13.73
N ALA A 64 4.26 0.52 12.47
CA ALA A 64 3.36 0.54 11.33
C ALA A 64 2.56 -0.75 11.21
N ARG A 65 3.18 -1.90 11.37
CA ARG A 65 2.50 -3.19 11.33
C ARG A 65 1.51 -3.36 12.47
N ARG A 66 1.82 -2.82 13.63
CA ARG A 66 0.92 -2.85 14.78
C ARG A 66 -0.30 -1.97 14.55
N GLU A 67 -0.11 -0.78 13.98
CA GLU A 67 -1.19 0.18 13.73
C GLU A 67 -2.04 -0.20 12.52
N SER A 68 -1.47 -0.91 11.54
CA SER A 68 -2.19 -1.33 10.35
C SER A 68 -1.86 -2.78 9.99
N PRO A 69 -2.42 -3.74 10.74
CA PRO A 69 -2.17 -5.16 10.46
C PRO A 69 -2.73 -5.61 9.11
N SER A 70 -3.69 -4.89 8.53
CA SER A 70 -4.21 -5.24 7.20
C SER A 70 -3.29 -4.82 6.06
N THR A 71 -2.28 -3.99 6.33
CA THR A 71 -1.30 -3.60 5.32
C THR A 71 -0.28 -4.72 5.14
N ASN A 72 -0.17 -5.21 3.91
CA ASN A 72 0.83 -6.22 3.55
C ASN A 72 2.22 -5.61 3.38
N ARG A 73 2.29 -4.40 2.82
CA ARG A 73 3.56 -3.73 2.54
C ARG A 73 3.47 -2.25 2.79
N PHE A 74 4.55 -1.71 3.36
CA PHE A 74 4.70 -0.28 3.57
C PHE A 74 5.83 0.24 2.70
N TYR A 75 5.62 1.40 2.08
CA TYR A 75 6.63 2.07 1.28
C TYR A 75 6.72 3.53 1.67
N ARG A 76 7.90 4.13 1.51
CA ARG A 76 8.07 5.56 1.70
C ARG A 76 7.80 6.28 0.38
N LEU A 77 7.01 7.33 0.44
CA LEU A 77 6.63 8.07 -0.77
C LEU A 77 7.86 8.61 -1.51
N SER A 78 8.87 9.11 -0.77
CA SER A 78 10.08 9.64 -1.39
C SER A 78 10.82 8.57 -2.20
N ALA A 79 10.86 7.33 -1.71
CA ALA A 79 11.50 6.24 -2.44
C ALA A 79 10.73 5.90 -3.72
N ILE A 80 9.40 5.86 -3.67
CA ILE A 80 8.59 5.58 -4.85
C ILE A 80 8.72 6.71 -5.87
N ALA A 81 8.65 7.96 -5.42
CA ALA A 81 8.74 9.13 -6.29
C ALA A 81 10.13 9.26 -6.95
N SER A 82 11.18 8.76 -6.31
CA SER A 82 12.54 8.82 -6.86
C SER A 82 12.71 7.98 -8.13
N GLY A 83 11.92 6.93 -8.29
CA GLY A 83 12.01 6.02 -9.44
C GLY A 83 13.27 5.19 -9.46
N LYS A 84 13.98 5.07 -8.33
CA LYS A 84 15.23 4.31 -8.24
C LYS A 84 15.45 3.80 -6.82
N GLY A 85 16.38 2.85 -6.69
CA GLY A 85 16.73 2.27 -5.41
C GLY A 85 15.98 0.99 -5.12
N ALA A 86 16.38 0.29 -4.05
CA ALA A 86 15.85 -1.03 -3.72
C ALA A 86 14.36 -1.02 -3.39
N GLU A 87 13.91 0.00 -2.67
CA GLU A 87 12.50 0.10 -2.28
C GLU A 87 11.60 0.33 -3.49
N TYR A 88 12.02 1.21 -4.41
CA TYR A 88 11.29 1.44 -5.65
C TYR A 88 11.27 0.18 -6.51
N THR A 89 12.39 -0.50 -6.62
CA THR A 89 12.48 -1.73 -7.41
C THR A 89 11.55 -2.80 -6.86
N ASP A 90 11.49 -2.95 -5.54
CA ASP A 90 10.57 -3.89 -4.90
C ASP A 90 9.11 -3.54 -5.23
N PHE A 91 8.76 -2.28 -5.08
CA PHE A 91 7.41 -1.77 -5.38
C PHE A 91 7.03 -2.08 -6.83
N ARG A 92 7.89 -1.71 -7.78
CA ARG A 92 7.66 -1.91 -9.21
C ARG A 92 7.51 -3.39 -9.55
N ASN A 93 8.42 -4.22 -9.07
CA ASN A 93 8.42 -5.65 -9.40
C ASN A 93 7.19 -6.35 -8.84
N ARG A 94 6.73 -5.95 -7.66
CA ARG A 94 5.52 -6.54 -7.08
C ARG A 94 4.27 -6.13 -7.82
N ILE A 95 4.18 -4.88 -8.28
CA ILE A 95 3.06 -4.45 -9.12
C ILE A 95 3.03 -5.29 -10.40
N ILE A 96 4.15 -5.42 -11.09
CA ILE A 96 4.25 -6.19 -12.32
C ILE A 96 3.84 -7.64 -12.09
N SER A 97 4.32 -8.24 -11.00
CA SER A 97 3.99 -9.63 -10.66
C SER A 97 2.50 -9.81 -10.40
N LEU A 98 1.87 -8.88 -9.69
CA LEU A 98 0.46 -9.02 -9.28
C LEU A 98 -0.52 -8.76 -10.42
N ILE A 99 -0.21 -7.83 -11.32
CA ILE A 99 -1.12 -7.51 -12.42
C ILE A 99 -0.81 -8.27 -13.70
N GLY A 100 0.25 -9.05 -13.74
CA GLY A 100 0.53 -9.95 -14.85
C GLY A 100 1.07 -9.29 -16.10
N ILE A 101 1.75 -8.17 -15.95
CA ILE A 101 2.37 -7.48 -17.09
C ILE A 101 3.71 -8.10 -17.42
#